data_c2485b80b13aaa260857597d4e43e41f
#
_entry.id   c2485b80b13aaa260857597d4e43e41f
#
_cell.length_a   1.000
_cell.length_b   1.000
_cell.length_c   1.000
_cell.angle_alpha   90.00
_cell.angle_beta   90.00
_cell.angle_gamma   90.00
#
_symmetry.space_group_name_H-M   'P 1'
#
loop_
_entity.id
_entity.type
_entity.pdbx_description
1 polymer ?
#
loop_
_entity_poly.entity_id
_entity_poly.type
_entity_poly.pdbx_seq_one_letter_code
_entity_poly.pdbx_strand_id
1 'polypeptide(L)'
;FVLPTLVIYGIFLIYPMLSAFHYSFFKWNMISESKFVGLKNYIRMFGDRRFWNSYYTTIHFTLISILIIIIFAFLLALLFQEKMMLKNFFQSSIFVPVILTMVAIAVVWQFMLQSTGVFSNIFLDIFGINIKWLTSKDITPYSMILVNVWKITGYYMIIFIAGLLNVPQIYYEAAKVDGASYFQRLFFITLPQLKNTFILAFVSGVIFSFAAFPQQYVMTEGGPARSTEVLALLIYKQAFEFTKFGYSSAISVAFFVTLLVFSIIQFKIFQSESTY
;
A
#
# COMPACT_ATOMS: atom_id res chain seq x y z
N PHE A 1 -31.12 6.30 -12.58
CA PHE A 1 -29.75 5.96 -13.01
C PHE A 1 -28.86 5.44 -11.86
N VAL A 2 -29.10 5.82 -10.59
CA VAL A 2 -28.27 5.41 -9.43
C VAL A 2 -28.64 4.02 -8.90
N LEU A 3 -29.88 3.56 -9.09
CA LEU A 3 -30.41 2.31 -8.51
C LEU A 3 -29.57 1.06 -8.87
N PRO A 4 -29.17 0.80 -10.13
CA PRO A 4 -28.35 -0.38 -10.47
C PRO A 4 -27.02 -0.41 -9.70
N THR A 5 -26.38 0.75 -9.57
CA THR A 5 -25.12 0.89 -8.82
C THR A 5 -25.33 0.58 -7.34
N LEU A 6 -26.40 1.13 -6.72
CA LEU A 6 -26.72 0.87 -5.32
C LEU A 6 -27.03 -0.61 -5.05
N VAL A 7 -27.71 -1.30 -5.97
CA VAL A 7 -27.99 -2.74 -5.86
C VAL A 7 -26.70 -3.55 -5.90
N ILE A 8 -25.81 -3.25 -6.86
CA ILE A 8 -24.52 -3.95 -6.96
C ILE A 8 -23.66 -3.72 -5.70
N TYR A 9 -23.53 -2.48 -5.26
CA TYR A 9 -22.81 -2.16 -4.01
C TYR A 9 -23.45 -2.83 -2.79
N GLY A 10 -24.77 -2.83 -2.71
CA GLY A 10 -25.51 -3.48 -1.62
C GLY A 10 -25.22 -4.97 -1.53
N ILE A 11 -25.29 -5.68 -2.64
CA ILE A 11 -25.11 -7.14 -2.68
C ILE A 11 -23.64 -7.55 -2.52
N PHE A 12 -22.72 -6.89 -3.25
CA PHE A 12 -21.35 -7.38 -3.36
C PHE A 12 -20.36 -6.73 -2.38
N LEU A 13 -20.73 -5.59 -1.76
CA LEU A 13 -19.86 -4.89 -0.82
C LEU A 13 -20.50 -4.79 0.57
N ILE A 14 -21.71 -4.22 0.66
CA ILE A 14 -22.33 -3.94 1.97
C ILE A 14 -22.76 -5.22 2.67
N TYR A 15 -23.44 -6.13 1.96
CA TYR A 15 -23.89 -7.41 2.53
C TYR A 15 -22.73 -8.28 3.05
N PRO A 16 -21.63 -8.54 2.32
CA PRO A 16 -20.49 -9.29 2.85
C PRO A 16 -19.82 -8.60 4.04
N MET A 17 -19.74 -7.27 4.04
CA MET A 17 -19.20 -6.49 5.15
C MET A 17 -20.04 -6.66 6.42
N LEU A 18 -21.37 -6.53 6.32
CA LEU A 18 -22.29 -6.76 7.44
C LEU A 18 -22.27 -8.23 7.90
N SER A 19 -22.14 -9.16 6.98
CA SER A 19 -22.00 -10.60 7.28
C SER A 19 -20.72 -10.87 8.05
N ALA A 20 -19.59 -10.29 7.65
CA ALA A 20 -18.33 -10.41 8.39
C ALA A 20 -18.47 -9.83 9.81
N PHE A 21 -19.12 -8.68 9.95
CA PHE A 21 -19.40 -8.09 11.25
C PHE A 21 -20.28 -9.03 12.10
N HIS A 22 -21.35 -9.58 11.55
CA HIS A 22 -22.23 -10.53 12.24
C HIS A 22 -21.44 -11.77 12.70
N TYR A 23 -20.74 -12.44 11.79
CA TYR A 23 -20.00 -13.68 12.11
C TYR A 23 -18.80 -13.46 13.03
N SER A 24 -18.33 -12.25 13.22
CA SER A 24 -17.29 -11.95 14.20
C SER A 24 -17.67 -12.29 15.64
N PHE A 25 -18.97 -12.34 15.96
CA PHE A 25 -19.53 -12.74 17.26
C PHE A 25 -19.82 -14.25 17.37
N PHE A 26 -19.53 -15.02 16.31
CA PHE A 26 -19.82 -16.44 16.26
C PHE A 26 -18.54 -17.27 16.18
N LYS A 27 -18.57 -18.46 16.78
CA LYS A 27 -17.63 -19.53 16.45
C LYS A 27 -18.18 -20.27 15.25
N TRP A 28 -17.51 -20.16 14.10
CA TRP A 28 -17.98 -20.75 12.86
C TRP A 28 -16.81 -21.17 11.95
N ASN A 29 -16.96 -22.31 11.29
CA ASN A 29 -15.99 -22.89 10.36
C ASN A 29 -16.56 -23.10 8.95
N MET A 30 -17.70 -22.51 8.62
CA MET A 30 -18.50 -22.66 7.39
C MET A 30 -19.12 -24.06 7.15
N ILE A 31 -18.71 -25.09 7.87
CA ILE A 31 -19.19 -26.48 7.68
C ILE A 31 -20.23 -26.84 8.73
N SER A 32 -19.95 -26.49 9.98
CA SER A 32 -20.85 -26.75 11.11
C SER A 32 -21.78 -25.56 11.40
N GLU A 33 -22.82 -25.80 12.20
CA GLU A 33 -23.68 -24.74 12.68
C GLU A 33 -22.87 -23.66 13.43
N SER A 34 -23.19 -22.39 13.17
CA SER A 34 -22.57 -21.27 13.84
C SER A 34 -23.09 -21.17 15.29
N LYS A 35 -22.17 -21.04 16.25
CA LYS A 35 -22.51 -20.86 17.67
C LYS A 35 -22.17 -19.46 18.11
N PHE A 36 -23.15 -18.74 18.67
CA PHE A 36 -22.92 -17.41 19.23
C PHE A 36 -21.98 -17.48 20.43
N VAL A 37 -20.89 -16.72 20.40
CA VAL A 37 -19.87 -16.68 21.44
C VAL A 37 -19.62 -15.25 21.99
N GLY A 38 -20.38 -14.28 21.54
CA GLY A 38 -20.24 -12.88 21.93
C GLY A 38 -18.84 -12.34 21.60
N LEU A 39 -18.18 -11.68 22.53
CA LEU A 39 -16.89 -11.05 22.35
C LEU A 39 -15.67 -11.98 22.43
N LYS A 40 -15.83 -13.29 22.56
CA LYS A 40 -14.71 -14.24 22.75
C LYS A 40 -13.67 -14.19 21.63
N ASN A 41 -14.10 -13.96 20.37
CA ASN A 41 -13.17 -13.82 19.25
C ASN A 41 -12.29 -12.57 19.41
N TYR A 42 -12.85 -11.46 19.86
CA TYR A 42 -12.12 -10.21 20.10
C TYR A 42 -11.17 -10.32 21.29
N ILE A 43 -11.62 -10.91 22.42
CA ILE A 43 -10.75 -11.16 23.57
C ILE A 43 -9.56 -12.04 23.17
N ARG A 44 -9.82 -13.11 22.42
CA ARG A 44 -8.77 -13.96 21.86
C ARG A 44 -7.81 -13.18 20.94
N MET A 45 -8.35 -12.34 20.04
CA MET A 45 -7.58 -11.55 19.10
C MET A 45 -6.60 -10.61 19.80
N PHE A 46 -7.07 -9.87 20.80
CA PHE A 46 -6.22 -8.95 21.56
C PHE A 46 -5.16 -9.67 22.40
N GLY A 47 -5.38 -10.91 22.80
CA GLY A 47 -4.40 -11.77 23.46
C GLY A 47 -3.48 -12.53 22.49
N ASP A 48 -3.74 -12.49 21.19
CA ASP A 48 -2.98 -13.28 20.20
C ASP A 48 -1.73 -12.52 19.74
N ARG A 49 -0.56 -13.03 20.11
CA ARG A 49 0.74 -12.49 19.66
C ARG A 49 0.88 -12.47 18.13
N ARG A 50 0.25 -13.43 17.43
CA ARG A 50 0.29 -13.48 15.96
C ARG A 50 -0.49 -12.32 15.34
N PHE A 51 -1.64 -11.94 15.93
CA PHE A 51 -2.38 -10.77 15.51
C PHE A 51 -1.53 -9.50 15.62
N TRP A 52 -0.92 -9.25 16.75
CA TRP A 52 -0.09 -8.07 16.97
C TRP A 52 1.15 -8.03 16.07
N ASN A 53 1.79 -9.17 15.83
CA ASN A 53 2.89 -9.25 14.87
C ASN A 53 2.43 -8.86 13.47
N SER A 54 1.31 -9.42 13.00
CA SER A 54 0.76 -9.10 11.67
C SER A 54 0.27 -7.66 11.57
N TYR A 55 -0.26 -7.11 12.65
CA TYR A 55 -0.68 -5.71 12.76
C TYR A 55 0.53 -4.77 12.62
N TYR A 56 1.59 -5.01 13.39
CA TYR A 56 2.83 -4.25 13.29
C TYR A 56 3.47 -4.38 11.88
N THR A 57 3.56 -5.59 11.34
CA THR A 57 4.10 -5.84 10.00
C THR A 57 3.31 -5.06 8.93
N THR A 58 1.98 -4.98 9.06
CA THR A 58 1.13 -4.21 8.13
C THR A 58 1.42 -2.72 8.21
N ILE A 59 1.48 -2.17 9.42
CA ILE A 59 1.79 -0.74 9.62
C ILE A 59 3.18 -0.41 9.10
N HIS A 60 4.19 -1.20 9.46
CA HIS A 60 5.58 -1.02 9.02
C HIS A 60 5.69 -1.06 7.50
N PHE A 61 5.10 -2.09 6.87
CA PHE A 61 5.08 -2.22 5.41
C PHE A 61 4.40 -1.01 4.75
N THR A 62 3.21 -0.62 5.24
CA THR A 62 2.44 0.49 4.69
C THR A 62 3.17 1.81 4.79
N LEU A 63 3.64 2.18 5.99
CA LEU A 63 4.25 3.49 6.21
C LEU A 63 5.56 3.65 5.44
N ILE A 64 6.43 2.64 5.46
CA ILE A 64 7.69 2.72 4.74
C ILE A 64 7.45 2.69 3.23
N SER A 65 6.58 1.82 2.73
CA SER A 65 6.27 1.77 1.30
C SER A 65 5.76 3.10 0.79
N ILE A 66 4.73 3.68 1.44
CA ILE A 66 4.11 4.91 0.93
C ILE A 66 5.06 6.11 1.02
N LEU A 67 5.86 6.21 2.07
CA LEU A 67 6.87 7.26 2.19
C LEU A 67 7.85 7.22 1.01
N ILE A 68 8.41 6.04 0.72
CA ILE A 68 9.36 5.85 -0.37
C ILE A 68 8.66 6.09 -1.73
N ILE A 69 7.46 5.56 -1.92
CA ILE A 69 6.67 5.75 -3.16
C ILE A 69 6.44 7.23 -3.43
N ILE A 70 5.98 8.00 -2.45
CA ILE A 70 5.69 9.44 -2.62
C ILE A 70 6.96 10.20 -2.98
N ILE A 71 8.07 9.94 -2.27
CA ILE A 71 9.35 10.61 -2.55
C ILE A 71 9.79 10.32 -3.99
N PHE A 72 9.87 9.04 -4.39
CA PHE A 72 10.32 8.68 -5.73
C PHE A 72 9.36 9.16 -6.82
N ALA A 73 8.05 9.03 -6.61
CA ALA A 73 7.03 9.47 -7.56
C ALA A 73 7.10 10.99 -7.78
N PHE A 74 7.26 11.77 -6.72
CA PHE A 74 7.40 13.21 -6.80
C PHE A 74 8.70 13.62 -7.51
N LEU A 75 9.85 13.01 -7.15
CA LEU A 75 11.13 13.28 -7.82
C LEU A 75 11.07 12.94 -9.31
N LEU A 76 10.47 11.81 -9.68
CA LEU A 76 10.25 11.44 -11.09
C LEU A 76 9.32 12.44 -11.79
N ALA A 77 8.25 12.90 -11.12
CA ALA A 77 7.34 13.89 -11.69
C ALA A 77 8.06 15.22 -11.98
N LEU A 78 8.90 15.69 -11.06
CA LEU A 78 9.74 16.88 -11.27
C LEU A 78 10.72 16.69 -12.43
N LEU A 79 11.38 15.53 -12.52
CA LEU A 79 12.29 15.21 -13.63
C LEU A 79 11.57 15.28 -14.97
N PHE A 80 10.35 14.76 -15.03
CA PHE A 80 9.53 14.77 -16.24
C PHE A 80 8.80 16.09 -16.51
N GLN A 81 8.95 17.11 -15.67
CA GLN A 81 8.48 18.46 -15.96
C GLN A 81 9.38 19.14 -17.02
N GLU A 82 10.66 18.82 -16.99
CA GLU A 82 11.65 19.36 -17.93
C GLU A 82 11.45 18.80 -19.36
N LYS A 83 11.92 19.58 -20.36
CA LYS A 83 11.95 19.10 -21.75
C LYS A 83 13.05 18.05 -21.90
N MET A 84 12.63 16.79 -21.99
CA MET A 84 13.55 15.65 -22.13
C MET A 84 13.22 14.89 -23.40
N MET A 85 14.27 14.48 -24.13
CA MET A 85 14.14 13.58 -25.28
C MET A 85 13.58 12.23 -24.81
N LEU A 86 12.65 11.63 -25.56
CA LEU A 86 11.97 10.37 -25.22
C LEU A 86 11.17 10.39 -23.89
N LYS A 87 10.74 11.57 -23.42
CA LYS A 87 9.97 11.73 -22.19
C LYS A 87 8.80 10.73 -22.09
N ASN A 88 8.00 10.64 -23.15
CA ASN A 88 6.82 9.76 -23.17
C ASN A 88 7.21 8.28 -23.08
N PHE A 89 8.33 7.89 -23.68
CA PHE A 89 8.84 6.52 -23.59
C PHE A 89 9.22 6.17 -22.15
N PHE A 90 9.99 7.03 -21.47
CA PHE A 90 10.38 6.79 -20.07
C PHE A 90 9.18 6.81 -19.12
N GLN A 91 8.25 7.74 -19.30
CA GLN A 91 7.01 7.78 -18.50
C GLN A 91 6.20 6.49 -18.67
N SER A 92 6.03 6.03 -19.90
CA SER A 92 5.34 4.78 -20.19
C SER A 92 6.06 3.57 -19.59
N SER A 93 7.38 3.50 -19.70
CA SER A 93 8.18 2.40 -19.14
C SER A 93 8.05 2.29 -17.62
N ILE A 94 8.05 3.43 -16.91
CA ILE A 94 7.87 3.46 -15.45
C ILE A 94 6.41 3.12 -15.07
N PHE A 95 5.44 3.39 -15.95
CA PHE A 95 4.04 3.09 -15.70
C PHE A 95 3.65 1.64 -16.03
N VAL A 96 4.36 0.95 -16.94
CA VAL A 96 4.05 -0.43 -17.34
C VAL A 96 3.86 -1.39 -16.16
N PRO A 97 4.69 -1.40 -15.09
CA PRO A 97 4.48 -2.27 -13.94
C PRO A 97 3.12 -2.11 -13.26
N VAL A 98 2.51 -0.92 -13.33
CA VAL A 98 1.22 -0.62 -12.70
C VAL A 98 0.09 -1.44 -13.32
N ILE A 99 0.16 -1.67 -14.63
CA ILE A 99 -0.90 -2.37 -15.40
C ILE A 99 -0.89 -3.87 -15.10
N LEU A 100 0.28 -4.44 -14.78
CA LEU A 100 0.43 -5.87 -14.53
C LEU A 100 -0.24 -6.28 -13.20
N THR A 101 -0.76 -7.50 -13.15
CA THR A 101 -1.33 -8.04 -11.89
C THR A 101 -0.22 -8.23 -10.85
N MET A 102 -0.53 -7.97 -9.57
CA MET A 102 0.45 -8.14 -8.49
C MET A 102 0.92 -9.58 -8.35
N VAL A 103 0.07 -10.56 -8.65
CA VAL A 103 0.42 -11.99 -8.61
C VAL A 103 1.51 -12.31 -9.64
N ALA A 104 1.36 -11.85 -10.89
CA ALA A 104 2.36 -12.08 -11.94
C ALA A 104 3.72 -11.42 -11.57
N ILE A 105 3.67 -10.18 -11.08
CA ILE A 105 4.87 -9.48 -10.61
C ILE A 105 5.52 -10.24 -9.46
N ALA A 106 4.74 -10.70 -8.48
CA ALA A 106 5.24 -11.42 -7.32
C ALA A 106 5.98 -12.71 -7.72
N VAL A 107 5.44 -13.47 -8.69
CA VAL A 107 6.11 -14.68 -9.22
C VAL A 107 7.45 -14.33 -9.88
N VAL A 108 7.47 -13.32 -10.75
CA VAL A 108 8.72 -12.90 -11.42
C VAL A 108 9.77 -12.45 -10.40
N TRP A 109 9.39 -11.57 -9.47
CA TRP A 109 10.30 -11.08 -8.44
C TRP A 109 10.74 -12.18 -7.47
N GLN A 110 9.88 -13.17 -7.17
CA GLN A 110 10.26 -14.33 -6.39
C GLN A 110 11.44 -15.08 -7.03
N PHE A 111 11.37 -15.36 -8.35
CA PHE A 111 12.47 -15.99 -9.08
C PHE A 111 13.72 -15.10 -9.13
N MET A 112 13.57 -13.80 -9.31
CA MET A 112 14.70 -12.87 -9.37
C MET A 112 15.43 -12.74 -8.03
N LEU A 113 14.70 -12.81 -6.90
CA LEU A 113 15.22 -12.63 -5.54
C LEU A 113 15.59 -13.94 -4.83
N GLN A 114 15.39 -15.11 -5.44
CA GLN A 114 15.87 -16.38 -4.90
C GLN A 114 17.40 -16.38 -4.76
N SER A 115 17.94 -17.26 -3.92
CA SER A 115 19.38 -17.38 -3.68
C SER A 115 20.21 -17.62 -4.96
N THR A 116 19.62 -18.28 -5.94
CA THR A 116 20.18 -18.53 -7.28
C THR A 116 19.64 -17.58 -8.34
N GLY A 117 18.86 -16.58 -7.95
CA GLY A 117 18.22 -15.63 -8.84
C GLY A 117 19.18 -14.58 -9.38
N VAL A 118 18.74 -13.89 -10.45
CA VAL A 118 19.56 -12.90 -11.18
C VAL A 118 20.04 -11.79 -10.24
N PHE A 119 19.17 -11.24 -9.38
CA PHE A 119 19.57 -10.18 -8.44
C PHE A 119 20.59 -10.67 -7.41
N SER A 120 20.41 -11.88 -6.87
CA SER A 120 21.34 -12.45 -5.90
C SER A 120 22.74 -12.66 -6.52
N ASN A 121 22.80 -13.16 -7.76
CA ASN A 121 24.06 -13.36 -8.47
C ASN A 121 24.74 -12.03 -8.82
N ILE A 122 23.99 -11.03 -9.32
CA ILE A 122 24.55 -9.69 -9.61
C ILE A 122 25.17 -9.07 -8.35
N PHE A 123 24.47 -9.13 -7.20
CA PHE A 123 24.99 -8.58 -5.96
C PHE A 123 26.22 -9.35 -5.44
N LEU A 124 26.26 -10.68 -5.63
CA LEU A 124 27.39 -11.48 -5.30
C LEU A 124 28.60 -11.16 -6.20
N ASP A 125 28.41 -11.07 -7.50
CA ASP A 125 29.47 -10.84 -8.49
C ASP A 125 30.06 -9.42 -8.40
N ILE A 126 29.22 -8.40 -8.17
CA ILE A 126 29.66 -7.00 -8.14
C ILE A 126 30.20 -6.60 -6.76
N PHE A 127 29.53 -7.00 -5.69
CA PHE A 127 29.82 -6.52 -4.34
C PHE A 127 30.40 -7.60 -3.40
N GLY A 128 30.46 -8.87 -3.84
CA GLY A 128 30.87 -10.01 -2.99
C GLY A 128 29.90 -10.31 -1.86
N ILE A 129 28.66 -9.78 -1.91
CA ILE A 129 27.69 -9.88 -0.83
C ILE A 129 26.55 -10.83 -1.23
N ASN A 130 26.37 -11.89 -0.43
CA ASN A 130 25.23 -12.79 -0.59
C ASN A 130 24.04 -12.31 0.25
N ILE A 131 23.09 -11.62 -0.39
CA ILE A 131 21.91 -11.08 0.26
C ILE A 131 20.80 -12.14 0.26
N LYS A 132 20.32 -12.49 1.47
CA LYS A 132 19.21 -13.43 1.66
C LYS A 132 17.86 -12.70 1.55
N TRP A 133 17.50 -12.28 0.33
CA TRP A 133 16.34 -11.44 0.05
C TRP A 133 15.02 -12.00 0.56
N LEU A 134 14.78 -13.32 0.44
CA LEU A 134 13.50 -13.97 0.79
C LEU A 134 13.60 -14.89 2.02
N THR A 135 14.80 -15.09 2.57
CA THR A 135 15.02 -16.06 3.63
C THR A 135 15.58 -15.45 4.94
N SER A 136 15.88 -14.16 4.95
CA SER A 136 16.29 -13.43 6.17
C SER A 136 15.10 -12.74 6.80
N LYS A 137 14.88 -12.96 8.09
CA LYS A 137 13.81 -12.31 8.86
C LYS A 137 13.90 -10.77 8.79
N ASP A 138 15.11 -10.23 8.73
CA ASP A 138 15.33 -8.78 8.79
C ASP A 138 15.31 -8.13 7.40
N ILE A 139 15.70 -8.85 6.34
CA ILE A 139 15.80 -8.33 4.98
C ILE A 139 14.50 -8.52 4.20
N THR A 140 13.84 -9.67 4.36
CA THR A 140 12.65 -10.03 3.57
C THR A 140 11.52 -8.99 3.63
N PRO A 141 11.20 -8.34 4.77
CA PRO A 141 10.21 -7.27 4.78
C PRO A 141 10.55 -6.10 3.82
N TYR A 142 11.84 -5.75 3.74
CA TYR A 142 12.29 -4.69 2.84
C TYR A 142 12.27 -5.12 1.37
N SER A 143 12.51 -6.42 1.10
CA SER A 143 12.31 -6.98 -0.25
C SER A 143 10.86 -6.84 -0.71
N MET A 144 9.89 -7.07 0.17
CA MET A 144 8.47 -6.83 -0.14
C MET A 144 8.20 -5.34 -0.42
N ILE A 145 8.78 -4.44 0.37
CA ILE A 145 8.67 -2.99 0.17
C ILE A 145 9.26 -2.59 -1.18
N LEU A 146 10.44 -3.09 -1.54
CA LEU A 146 11.09 -2.83 -2.83
C LEU A 146 10.19 -3.16 -4.01
N VAL A 147 9.60 -4.36 -4.01
CA VAL A 147 8.70 -4.81 -5.07
C VAL A 147 7.45 -3.94 -5.17
N ASN A 148 6.86 -3.57 -4.03
CA ASN A 148 5.71 -2.69 -3.97
C ASN A 148 6.02 -1.28 -4.49
N VAL A 149 7.15 -0.71 -4.06
CA VAL A 149 7.62 0.61 -4.51
C VAL A 149 7.82 0.60 -6.01
N TRP A 150 8.57 -0.37 -6.55
CA TRP A 150 8.80 -0.48 -7.98
C TRP A 150 7.50 -0.56 -8.79
N LYS A 151 6.53 -1.33 -8.31
CA LYS A 151 5.24 -1.50 -8.99
C LYS A 151 4.40 -0.22 -8.99
N ILE A 152 4.31 0.47 -7.86
CA ILE A 152 3.27 1.49 -7.62
C ILE A 152 3.77 2.92 -7.87
N THR A 153 5.08 3.15 -7.87
CA THR A 153 5.66 4.49 -8.05
C THR A 153 5.17 5.17 -9.34
N GLY A 154 5.06 4.42 -10.44
CA GLY A 154 4.56 4.96 -11.71
C GLY A 154 3.15 5.53 -11.65
N TYR A 155 2.27 4.93 -10.84
CA TYR A 155 0.91 5.44 -10.64
C TYR A 155 0.91 6.81 -9.95
N TYR A 156 1.64 6.94 -8.84
CA TYR A 156 1.73 8.21 -8.12
C TYR A 156 2.54 9.26 -8.86
N MET A 157 3.52 8.86 -9.68
CA MET A 157 4.22 9.76 -10.58
C MET A 157 3.26 10.49 -11.53
N ILE A 158 2.31 9.77 -12.14
CA ILE A 158 1.29 10.38 -13.02
C ILE A 158 0.37 11.33 -12.24
N ILE A 159 -0.02 10.99 -11.01
CA ILE A 159 -0.80 11.86 -10.14
C ILE A 159 -0.04 13.17 -9.85
N PHE A 160 1.26 13.08 -9.53
CA PHE A 160 2.08 14.28 -9.32
C PHE A 160 2.30 15.08 -10.59
N ILE A 161 2.48 14.44 -11.75
CA ILE A 161 2.56 15.14 -13.04
C ILE A 161 1.28 15.94 -13.30
N ALA A 162 0.12 15.33 -13.10
CA ALA A 162 -1.17 16.01 -13.24
C ALA A 162 -1.31 17.18 -12.25
N GLY A 163 -0.87 16.99 -11.00
CA GLY A 163 -0.82 18.07 -10.01
C GLY A 163 0.08 19.23 -10.43
N LEU A 164 1.28 18.93 -10.94
CA LEU A 164 2.24 19.94 -11.41
C LEU A 164 1.71 20.74 -12.61
N LEU A 165 0.96 20.10 -13.52
CA LEU A 165 0.34 20.78 -14.67
C LEU A 165 -0.77 21.75 -14.27
N ASN A 166 -1.39 21.55 -13.11
CA ASN A 166 -2.42 22.43 -12.58
C ASN A 166 -1.88 23.70 -11.89
N VAL A 167 -0.58 23.78 -11.63
CA VAL A 167 0.02 24.99 -11.01
C VAL A 167 0.08 26.11 -12.05
N PRO A 168 -0.54 27.26 -11.80
CA PRO A 168 -0.54 28.37 -12.75
C PRO A 168 0.86 28.89 -13.06
N GLN A 169 1.20 28.97 -14.36
CA GLN A 169 2.51 29.43 -14.84
C GLN A 169 2.89 30.82 -14.35
N ILE A 170 1.89 31.68 -14.14
CA ILE A 170 2.10 33.08 -13.68
C ILE A 170 2.88 33.15 -12.38
N TYR A 171 2.73 32.19 -11.46
CA TYR A 171 3.50 32.16 -10.21
C TYR A 171 5.01 31.92 -10.46
N TYR A 172 5.33 31.07 -11.41
CA TYR A 172 6.71 30.78 -11.79
C TYR A 172 7.34 31.95 -12.55
N GLU A 173 6.56 32.65 -13.40
CA GLU A 173 7.02 33.82 -14.14
C GLU A 173 7.30 34.99 -13.20
N ALA A 174 6.38 35.29 -12.29
CA ALA A 174 6.58 36.35 -11.27
C ALA A 174 7.85 36.07 -10.42
N ALA A 175 7.97 34.85 -9.91
CA ALA A 175 9.12 34.45 -9.12
C ALA A 175 10.46 34.52 -9.89
N LYS A 176 10.45 34.30 -11.21
CA LYS A 176 11.64 34.49 -12.05
C LYS A 176 12.01 35.95 -12.18
N VAL A 177 11.03 36.85 -12.32
CA VAL A 177 11.26 38.31 -12.35
C VAL A 177 11.85 38.79 -11.03
N ASP A 178 11.40 38.24 -9.89
CA ASP A 178 11.91 38.49 -8.55
C ASP A 178 13.29 37.84 -8.28
N GLY A 179 13.86 37.12 -9.25
CA GLY A 179 15.17 36.49 -9.13
C GLY A 179 15.18 35.20 -8.30
N ALA A 180 14.02 34.57 -8.04
CA ALA A 180 13.93 33.36 -7.24
C ALA A 180 14.64 32.18 -7.91
N SER A 181 15.51 31.49 -7.15
CA SER A 181 16.21 30.30 -7.57
C SER A 181 15.26 29.11 -7.77
N TYR A 182 15.75 28.03 -8.41
CA TYR A 182 14.97 26.80 -8.59
C TYR A 182 14.43 26.23 -7.28
N PHE A 183 15.28 26.14 -6.25
CA PHE A 183 14.88 25.61 -4.94
C PHE A 183 13.87 26.51 -4.22
N GLN A 184 14.02 27.85 -4.34
CA GLN A 184 13.02 28.77 -3.79
C GLN A 184 11.65 28.56 -4.44
N ARG A 185 11.59 28.43 -5.77
CA ARG A 185 10.34 28.13 -6.48
C ARG A 185 9.78 26.77 -6.10
N LEU A 186 10.65 25.76 -5.92
CA LEU A 186 10.21 24.42 -5.48
C LEU A 186 9.56 24.46 -4.10
N PHE A 187 10.21 25.07 -3.11
CA PHE A 187 9.74 25.04 -1.72
C PHE A 187 8.61 26.05 -1.44
N PHE A 188 8.60 27.22 -2.09
CA PHE A 188 7.65 28.29 -1.80
C PHE A 188 6.48 28.37 -2.78
N ILE A 189 6.57 27.74 -3.96
CA ILE A 189 5.49 27.72 -4.94
C ILE A 189 5.01 26.28 -5.18
N THR A 190 5.89 25.40 -5.66
CA THR A 190 5.50 24.06 -6.13
C THR A 190 4.95 23.21 -5.00
N LEU A 191 5.67 23.03 -3.90
CA LEU A 191 5.25 22.19 -2.79
C LEU A 191 3.93 22.66 -2.13
N PRO A 192 3.74 23.96 -1.84
CA PRO A 192 2.48 24.45 -1.29
C PRO A 192 1.29 24.22 -2.25
N GLN A 193 1.47 24.48 -3.55
CA GLN A 193 0.42 24.28 -4.56
C GLN A 193 0.06 22.80 -4.74
N LEU A 194 0.99 21.89 -4.52
CA LEU A 194 0.77 20.43 -4.60
C LEU A 194 0.22 19.81 -3.32
N LYS A 195 -0.07 20.59 -2.28
CA LYS A 195 -0.57 20.08 -1.01
C LYS A 195 -1.71 19.08 -1.19
N ASN A 196 -2.73 19.42 -1.96
CA ASN A 196 -3.88 18.54 -2.21
C ASN A 196 -3.50 17.25 -2.95
N THR A 197 -2.52 17.32 -3.86
CA THR A 197 -1.98 16.14 -4.56
C THR A 197 -1.22 15.22 -3.60
N PHE A 198 -0.42 15.77 -2.70
CA PHE A 198 0.25 14.99 -1.65
C PHE A 198 -0.76 14.31 -0.71
N ILE A 199 -1.81 15.03 -0.31
CA ILE A 199 -2.88 14.48 0.52
C ILE A 199 -3.55 13.31 -0.19
N LEU A 200 -3.97 13.49 -1.44
CA LEU A 200 -4.59 12.43 -2.24
C LEU A 200 -3.66 11.21 -2.37
N ALA A 201 -2.39 11.43 -2.69
CA ALA A 201 -1.40 10.37 -2.83
C ALA A 201 -1.18 9.63 -1.51
N PHE A 202 -1.07 10.33 -0.39
CA PHE A 202 -0.85 9.73 0.91
C PHE A 202 -2.07 8.94 1.40
N VAL A 203 -3.26 9.52 1.34
CA VAL A 203 -4.51 8.87 1.78
C VAL A 203 -4.78 7.61 0.97
N SER A 204 -4.78 7.72 -0.36
CA SER A 204 -4.99 6.55 -1.23
C SER A 204 -3.88 5.51 -1.09
N GLY A 205 -2.64 5.94 -0.95
CA GLY A 205 -1.49 5.07 -0.79
C GLY A 205 -1.53 4.25 0.51
N VAL A 206 -1.96 4.85 1.61
CA VAL A 206 -2.16 4.13 2.88
C VAL A 206 -3.24 3.05 2.70
N ILE A 207 -4.38 3.38 2.11
CA ILE A 207 -5.48 2.42 1.90
C ILE A 207 -5.02 1.24 1.04
N PHE A 208 -4.37 1.50 -0.09
CA PHE A 208 -3.90 0.44 -1.01
C PHE A 208 -2.78 -0.40 -0.40
N SER A 209 -1.80 0.21 0.27
CA SER A 209 -0.68 -0.53 0.87
C SER A 209 -1.11 -1.32 2.10
N PHE A 210 -2.08 -0.82 2.88
CA PHE A 210 -2.61 -1.54 4.03
C PHE A 210 -3.35 -2.81 3.63
N ALA A 211 -4.03 -2.79 2.48
CA ALA A 211 -4.73 -3.94 1.91
C ALA A 211 -3.80 -4.90 1.13
N ALA A 212 -2.48 -4.68 1.15
CA ALA A 212 -1.53 -5.55 0.44
C ALA A 212 -1.62 -6.99 0.95
N PHE A 213 -1.72 -7.94 0.03
CA PHE A 213 -1.84 -9.38 0.31
C PHE A 213 -1.13 -10.25 -0.73
N PRO A 214 -1.36 -10.06 -2.06
CA PRO A 214 -0.93 -11.03 -3.06
C PRO A 214 0.58 -11.28 -3.08
N GLN A 215 1.39 -10.23 -2.95
CA GLN A 215 2.84 -10.36 -2.98
C GLN A 215 3.39 -11.11 -1.76
N GLN A 216 2.88 -10.84 -0.55
CA GLN A 216 3.30 -11.53 0.66
C GLN A 216 2.91 -13.01 0.65
N TYR A 217 1.75 -13.31 0.08
CA TYR A 217 1.29 -14.70 -0.08
C TYR A 217 2.15 -15.46 -1.09
N VAL A 218 2.33 -14.90 -2.31
CA VAL A 218 3.02 -15.59 -3.41
C VAL A 218 4.52 -15.71 -3.15
N MET A 219 5.18 -14.64 -2.68
CA MET A 219 6.64 -14.62 -2.59
C MET A 219 7.17 -15.35 -1.36
N THR A 220 6.47 -15.32 -0.23
CA THR A 220 7.01 -15.80 1.05
C THR A 220 6.02 -16.54 1.93
N GLU A 221 4.74 -16.58 1.56
CA GLU A 221 3.67 -17.09 2.41
C GLU A 221 3.67 -16.48 3.83
N GLY A 222 4.15 -15.23 3.94
CA GLY A 222 4.29 -14.53 5.22
C GLY A 222 5.59 -14.81 5.98
N GLY A 223 6.48 -15.66 5.42
CA GLY A 223 7.79 -16.02 6.01
C GLY A 223 8.90 -15.01 5.70
N PRO A 224 10.13 -15.30 6.19
CA PRO A 224 10.48 -16.26 7.23
C PRO A 224 10.00 -15.82 8.62
N ALA A 225 9.74 -16.76 9.51
CA ALA A 225 9.32 -16.50 10.91
C ALA A 225 8.16 -15.47 11.04
N ARG A 226 7.24 -15.41 10.06
CA ARG A 226 6.10 -14.47 9.97
C ARG A 226 6.51 -13.00 9.83
N SER A 227 7.70 -12.71 9.34
CA SER A 227 8.20 -11.33 9.21
C SER A 227 7.50 -10.54 8.11
N THR A 228 6.82 -11.21 7.17
CA THR A 228 6.05 -10.58 6.11
C THR A 228 4.54 -10.90 6.18
N GLU A 229 4.09 -11.50 7.29
CA GLU A 229 2.68 -11.84 7.49
C GLU A 229 1.88 -10.58 7.85
N VAL A 230 1.31 -9.93 6.84
CA VAL A 230 0.40 -8.78 7.02
C VAL A 230 -0.99 -9.24 7.49
N LEU A 231 -1.80 -8.29 8.02
CA LEU A 231 -3.16 -8.61 8.52
C LEU A 231 -4.06 -9.25 7.46
N ALA A 232 -4.02 -8.76 6.22
CA ALA A 232 -4.81 -9.33 5.14
C ALA A 232 -4.44 -10.81 4.88
N LEU A 233 -3.15 -11.16 4.97
CA LEU A 233 -2.68 -12.54 4.87
C LEU A 233 -3.10 -13.37 6.09
N LEU A 234 -3.03 -12.81 7.30
CA LEU A 234 -3.52 -13.48 8.50
C LEU A 234 -5.02 -13.79 8.42
N ILE A 235 -5.84 -12.83 7.96
CA ILE A 235 -7.28 -13.00 7.72
C ILE A 235 -7.52 -14.19 6.78
N TYR A 236 -6.82 -14.21 5.63
CA TYR A 236 -6.92 -15.30 4.66
C TYR A 236 -6.57 -16.64 5.27
N LYS A 237 -5.43 -16.75 5.96
CA LYS A 237 -4.99 -18.00 6.58
C LYS A 237 -5.94 -18.49 7.67
N GLN A 238 -6.46 -17.58 8.51
CA GLN A 238 -7.43 -17.95 9.56
C GLN A 238 -8.75 -18.43 8.95
N ALA A 239 -9.21 -17.84 7.86
CA ALA A 239 -10.43 -18.24 7.18
C ALA A 239 -10.26 -19.56 6.43
N PHE A 240 -9.31 -19.61 5.49
CA PHE A 240 -9.26 -20.66 4.44
C PHE A 240 -8.28 -21.79 4.77
N GLU A 241 -7.17 -21.54 5.46
CA GLU A 241 -6.24 -22.60 5.87
C GLU A 241 -6.65 -23.24 7.20
N PHE A 242 -7.07 -22.42 8.17
CA PHE A 242 -7.42 -22.89 9.53
C PHE A 242 -8.92 -23.03 9.76
N THR A 243 -9.75 -22.72 8.79
CA THR A 243 -11.23 -22.81 8.85
C THR A 243 -11.84 -22.13 10.08
N LYS A 244 -11.26 -21.00 10.54
CA LYS A 244 -11.74 -20.25 11.71
C LYS A 244 -12.43 -18.96 11.26
N PHE A 245 -13.52 -19.09 10.50
CA PHE A 245 -14.21 -17.95 9.89
C PHE A 245 -14.67 -16.89 10.88
N GLY A 246 -15.26 -17.30 12.02
CA GLY A 246 -15.67 -16.34 13.04
C GLY A 246 -14.49 -15.52 13.60
N TYR A 247 -13.35 -16.15 13.83
CA TYR A 247 -12.13 -15.46 14.28
C TYR A 247 -11.53 -14.57 13.19
N SER A 248 -11.48 -15.06 11.97
CA SER A 248 -11.06 -14.29 10.79
C SER A 248 -11.93 -13.05 10.60
N SER A 249 -13.26 -13.19 10.76
CA SER A 249 -14.23 -12.09 10.72
C SER A 249 -13.93 -11.03 11.78
N ALA A 250 -13.58 -11.43 13.01
CA ALA A 250 -13.20 -10.48 14.06
C ALA A 250 -11.92 -9.70 13.70
N ILE A 251 -10.92 -10.38 13.11
CA ILE A 251 -9.70 -9.71 12.60
C ILE A 251 -10.05 -8.76 11.45
N SER A 252 -10.96 -9.15 10.54
CA SER A 252 -11.42 -8.30 9.43
C SER A 252 -12.12 -7.03 9.91
N VAL A 253 -12.93 -7.13 10.97
CA VAL A 253 -13.56 -5.96 11.59
C VAL A 253 -12.50 -5.04 12.20
N ALA A 254 -11.52 -5.59 12.92
CA ALA A 254 -10.42 -4.79 13.48
C ALA A 254 -9.58 -4.12 12.38
N PHE A 255 -9.33 -4.81 11.28
CA PHE A 255 -8.67 -4.28 10.08
C PHE A 255 -9.46 -3.09 9.49
N PHE A 256 -10.77 -3.25 9.31
CA PHE A 256 -11.65 -2.20 8.81
C PHE A 256 -11.68 -0.98 9.75
N VAL A 257 -11.86 -1.20 11.06
CA VAL A 257 -11.84 -0.12 12.05
C VAL A 257 -10.51 0.64 12.04
N THR A 258 -9.40 -0.07 11.91
CA THR A 258 -8.08 0.56 11.82
C THR A 258 -7.99 1.48 10.61
N LEU A 259 -8.38 1.00 9.41
CA LEU A 259 -8.39 1.82 8.19
C LEU A 259 -9.32 3.03 8.32
N LEU A 260 -10.50 2.84 8.90
CA LEU A 260 -11.46 3.92 9.12
C LEU A 260 -10.88 4.99 10.04
N VAL A 261 -10.25 4.59 11.14
CA VAL A 261 -9.60 5.52 12.08
C VAL A 261 -8.47 6.27 11.39
N PHE A 262 -7.60 5.59 10.65
CA PHE A 262 -6.54 6.23 9.88
C PHE A 262 -7.11 7.23 8.86
N SER A 263 -8.15 6.86 8.11
CA SER A 263 -8.78 7.74 7.13
C SER A 263 -9.41 8.98 7.78
N ILE A 264 -10.08 8.83 8.94
CA ILE A 264 -10.65 9.96 9.68
C ILE A 264 -9.55 10.90 10.21
N ILE A 265 -8.48 10.34 10.76
CA ILE A 265 -7.35 11.13 11.27
C ILE A 265 -6.72 11.92 10.12
N GLN A 266 -6.42 11.27 9.00
CA GLN A 266 -5.88 11.92 7.81
C GLN A 266 -6.78 13.04 7.33
N PHE A 267 -8.08 12.77 7.19
CA PHE A 267 -9.05 13.77 6.73
C PHE A 267 -9.09 14.99 7.66
N LYS A 268 -9.12 14.78 8.99
CA LYS A 268 -9.11 15.88 9.96
C LYS A 268 -7.83 16.72 9.92
N ILE A 269 -6.66 16.08 9.84
CA ILE A 269 -5.37 16.78 9.78
C ILE A 269 -5.31 17.67 8.53
N PHE A 270 -5.77 17.17 7.40
CA PHE A 270 -5.66 17.87 6.12
C PHE A 270 -6.78 18.91 5.91
N GLN A 271 -7.96 18.72 6.50
CA GLN A 271 -9.07 19.67 6.38
C GLN A 271 -8.84 20.93 7.23
N SER A 272 -8.19 20.83 8.40
CA SER A 272 -7.93 21.96 9.27
C SER A 272 -7.02 23.03 8.66
N GLU A 273 -6.29 22.70 7.58
CA GLU A 273 -5.38 23.61 6.90
C GLU A 273 -5.96 24.25 5.62
N SER A 274 -7.20 23.90 5.21
CA SER A 274 -7.84 24.45 4.00
C SER A 274 -8.71 25.70 4.28
N THR A 275 -8.69 26.21 5.51
CA THR A 275 -9.56 27.32 5.95
C THR A 275 -8.83 28.68 5.99
N TYR A 276 -7.71 28.82 5.25
CA TYR A 276 -7.06 30.13 5.07
C TYR A 276 -6.81 30.42 3.59
#